data_08c90d9d9f890a1f5712d1ec397c376c
#
_entry.id   08c90d9d9f890a1f5712d1ec397c376c
#
_cell.length_a   1.000
_cell.length_b   1.000
_cell.length_c   1.000
_cell.angle_alpha   90.00
_cell.angle_beta   90.00
_cell.angle_gamma   90.00
#
_symmetry.space_group_name_H-M   'P 1'
#
loop_
_entity.id
_entity.type
_entity.pdbx_description
1 polymer ?
#
loop_
_entity_poly.entity_id
_entity_poly.type
_entity_poly.pdbx_seq_one_letter_code
_entity_poly.pdbx_strand_id
1 'polypeptide(L)'
;MGKPARDRVPAVTTTGHDQIATAFAARSGRAALMPYLMGGFPDMQASLEIGLACAGSGADLVELGIPYSDPLADGPVIHAAGTAALRAGATIDGVLGVGEQLSRRLPVVLMCYVNLVLARGADAFAANAAAAGVSGLIVPDLPFQESAEIRDACEAHAIALVPLVAPTTPDARLQAIGATARGFLYTVSVVGTTGERASGEDSYRTILDRVGRHSSVPVAIGFGISTPEQAAAAARAGADGVIVGTRLVRAAAEAEDPAAAVGQLVAELAGGLIR
;
A
#
# COMPACT_ATOMS: atom_id res chain seq x y z
N MET A 1 -21.83 -38.75 35.03
CA MET A 1 -21.50 -37.35 35.27
C MET A 1 -20.71 -36.85 34.07
N GLY A 2 -21.41 -36.13 33.15
CA GLY A 2 -20.83 -35.59 31.94
C GLY A 2 -20.06 -34.31 32.26
N LYS A 3 -18.83 -34.15 31.73
CA LYS A 3 -18.08 -32.93 31.80
C LYS A 3 -18.81 -31.84 30.99
N PRO A 4 -18.96 -30.62 31.48
CA PRO A 4 -19.52 -29.53 30.69
C PRO A 4 -18.57 -29.20 29.52
N ALA A 5 -19.18 -29.03 28.32
CA ALA A 5 -18.52 -28.51 27.15
C ALA A 5 -17.95 -27.10 27.46
N ARG A 6 -16.65 -26.92 27.29
CA ARG A 6 -16.03 -25.60 27.36
C ARG A 6 -16.51 -24.82 26.15
N ASP A 7 -17.29 -23.79 26.39
CA ASP A 7 -17.63 -22.78 25.39
C ASP A 7 -16.32 -22.25 24.81
N ARG A 8 -16.08 -22.58 23.53
CA ARG A 8 -15.02 -21.92 22.75
C ARG A 8 -15.49 -20.49 22.52
N VAL A 9 -14.90 -19.54 23.23
CA VAL A 9 -14.95 -18.13 22.87
C VAL A 9 -14.46 -18.06 21.41
N PRO A 10 -15.28 -17.54 20.46
CA PRO A 10 -14.81 -17.37 19.10
C PRO A 10 -13.58 -16.49 19.12
N ALA A 11 -12.49 -16.94 18.48
CA ALA A 11 -11.30 -16.12 18.29
C ALA A 11 -11.77 -14.83 17.59
N VAL A 12 -11.48 -13.67 18.18
CA VAL A 12 -11.73 -12.37 17.55
C VAL A 12 -10.86 -12.35 16.31
N THR A 13 -11.48 -12.55 15.15
CA THR A 13 -10.75 -12.51 13.87
C THR A 13 -10.42 -11.05 13.62
N THR A 14 -9.14 -10.68 13.74
CA THR A 14 -8.65 -9.33 13.47
C THR A 14 -8.89 -9.00 12.00
N THR A 15 -9.65 -7.96 11.72
CA THR A 15 -9.95 -7.55 10.33
C THR A 15 -8.74 -6.93 9.67
N GLY A 16 -8.71 -6.84 8.33
CA GLY A 16 -7.67 -6.11 7.61
C GLY A 16 -7.60 -4.63 8.03
N HIS A 17 -8.74 -4.03 8.35
CA HIS A 17 -8.80 -2.66 8.91
C HIS A 17 -8.04 -2.57 10.22
N ASP A 18 -8.25 -3.54 11.15
CA ASP A 18 -7.60 -3.55 12.46
C ASP A 18 -6.08 -3.78 12.33
N GLN A 19 -5.68 -4.62 11.40
CA GLN A 19 -4.25 -4.88 11.11
C GLN A 19 -3.55 -3.60 10.64
N ILE A 20 -4.15 -2.89 9.67
CA ILE A 20 -3.64 -1.60 9.18
C ILE A 20 -3.63 -0.57 10.32
N ALA A 21 -4.74 -0.41 11.06
CA ALA A 21 -4.83 0.53 12.17
C ALA A 21 -3.76 0.24 13.25
N THR A 22 -3.53 -1.04 13.57
CA THR A 22 -2.51 -1.46 14.53
C THR A 22 -1.11 -1.10 14.04
N ALA A 23 -0.80 -1.33 12.76
CA ALA A 23 0.50 -0.96 12.18
C ALA A 23 0.73 0.55 12.23
N PHE A 24 -0.29 1.36 11.94
CA PHE A 24 -0.20 2.81 12.10
C PHE A 24 -0.08 3.25 13.58
N ALA A 25 -0.70 2.57 14.53
CA ALA A 25 -0.63 2.90 15.95
C ALA A 25 0.69 2.47 16.62
N ALA A 26 1.29 1.37 16.17
CA ALA A 26 2.50 0.80 16.76
C ALA A 26 3.77 1.67 16.57
N ARG A 27 3.74 2.63 15.66
CA ARG A 27 4.86 3.52 15.33
C ARG A 27 4.97 4.67 16.35
N SER A 28 5.80 4.53 17.34
CA SER A 28 6.03 5.57 18.34
C SER A 28 6.74 6.79 17.74
N GLY A 29 6.00 7.89 17.48
CA GLY A 29 6.58 9.20 17.13
C GLY A 29 7.15 9.33 15.71
N ARG A 30 6.95 8.36 14.80
CA ARG A 30 7.36 8.43 13.39
C ARG A 30 6.18 8.18 12.43
N ALA A 31 6.33 8.50 11.16
CA ALA A 31 5.39 8.06 10.12
C ALA A 31 5.57 6.57 9.80
N ALA A 32 4.50 5.89 9.36
CA ALA A 32 4.60 4.51 8.87
C ALA A 32 5.37 4.47 7.54
N LEU A 33 6.26 3.48 7.37
CA LEU A 33 6.94 3.22 6.11
C LEU A 33 6.22 2.11 5.35
N MET A 34 5.84 2.42 4.11
CA MET A 34 5.15 1.51 3.21
C MET A 34 5.92 1.36 1.90
N PRO A 35 6.84 0.39 1.79
CA PRO A 35 7.45 0.01 0.52
C PRO A 35 6.40 -0.49 -0.47
N TYR A 36 6.41 0.04 -1.70
CA TYR A 36 5.73 -0.56 -2.83
C TYR A 36 6.66 -1.54 -3.53
N LEU A 37 6.16 -2.73 -3.80
CA LEU A 37 6.86 -3.79 -4.52
C LEU A 37 6.01 -4.25 -5.71
N MET A 38 6.65 -4.57 -6.82
CA MET A 38 5.97 -5.24 -7.95
C MET A 38 5.98 -6.74 -7.72
N GLY A 39 4.80 -7.34 -7.56
CA GLY A 39 4.65 -8.78 -7.36
C GLY A 39 5.16 -9.57 -8.56
N GLY A 40 6.01 -10.57 -8.29
CA GLY A 40 6.65 -11.37 -9.33
C GLY A 40 7.82 -10.70 -10.04
N PHE A 41 8.36 -9.59 -9.53
CA PHE A 41 9.52 -8.92 -10.10
C PHE A 41 10.74 -9.01 -9.14
N PRO A 42 11.93 -9.31 -9.68
CA PRO A 42 12.24 -9.76 -11.05
C PRO A 42 11.69 -11.16 -11.39
N ASP A 43 11.43 -11.98 -10.41
CA ASP A 43 10.69 -13.25 -10.46
C ASP A 43 9.91 -13.46 -9.15
N MET A 44 9.14 -14.56 -9.06
CA MET A 44 8.26 -14.80 -7.90
C MET A 44 9.05 -15.05 -6.60
N GLN A 45 10.18 -15.76 -6.68
CA GLN A 45 11.01 -16.05 -5.52
C GLN A 45 11.71 -14.78 -5.01
N ALA A 46 12.34 -14.04 -5.88
CA ALA A 46 12.98 -12.77 -5.56
C ALA A 46 11.98 -11.75 -5.01
N SER A 47 10.76 -11.69 -5.57
CA SER A 47 9.67 -10.84 -5.07
C SER A 47 9.34 -11.12 -3.61
N LEU A 48 9.28 -12.40 -3.21
CA LEU A 48 9.07 -12.79 -1.81
C LEU A 48 10.26 -12.39 -0.93
N GLU A 49 11.49 -12.67 -1.38
CA GLU A 49 12.72 -12.35 -0.63
C GLU A 49 12.86 -10.85 -0.39
N ILE A 50 12.55 -10.03 -1.42
CA ILE A 50 12.50 -8.56 -1.30
C ILE A 50 11.47 -8.13 -0.25
N GLY A 51 10.25 -8.70 -0.29
CA GLY A 51 9.21 -8.39 0.67
C GLY A 51 9.58 -8.75 2.11
N LEU A 52 10.21 -9.92 2.31
CA LEU A 52 10.73 -10.35 3.62
C LEU A 52 11.88 -9.44 4.10
N ALA A 53 12.77 -8.99 3.21
CA ALA A 53 13.81 -8.03 3.53
C ALA A 53 13.21 -6.68 3.95
N CYS A 54 12.16 -6.19 3.28
CA CYS A 54 11.44 -4.98 3.70
C CYS A 54 10.88 -5.13 5.12
N ALA A 55 10.22 -6.26 5.42
CA ALA A 55 9.66 -6.54 6.74
C ALA A 55 10.75 -6.56 7.84
N GLY A 56 11.93 -7.13 7.54
CA GLY A 56 13.08 -7.17 8.47
C GLY A 56 13.81 -5.83 8.62
N SER A 57 13.58 -4.86 7.72
CA SER A 57 14.32 -3.60 7.64
C SER A 57 13.52 -2.37 8.11
N GLY A 58 12.36 -2.56 8.73
CA GLY A 58 11.60 -1.47 9.35
C GLY A 58 10.40 -0.97 8.55
N ALA A 59 9.93 -1.71 7.55
CA ALA A 59 8.61 -1.49 6.96
C ALA A 59 7.50 -1.78 7.96
N ASP A 60 6.46 -0.95 7.98
CA ASP A 60 5.28 -1.14 8.84
C ASP A 60 4.15 -1.86 8.10
N LEU A 61 4.03 -1.65 6.80
CA LEU A 61 3.13 -2.30 5.85
C LEU A 61 3.88 -2.52 4.55
N VAL A 62 3.37 -3.38 3.67
CA VAL A 62 3.85 -3.50 2.28
C VAL A 62 2.69 -3.27 1.33
N GLU A 63 2.92 -2.46 0.31
CA GLU A 63 2.06 -2.35 -0.86
C GLU A 63 2.58 -3.29 -1.95
N LEU A 64 1.79 -4.30 -2.32
CA LEU A 64 2.17 -5.32 -3.27
C LEU A 64 1.38 -5.16 -4.57
N GLY A 65 2.04 -4.70 -5.63
CA GLY A 65 1.45 -4.51 -6.95
C GLY A 65 1.20 -5.84 -7.66
N ILE A 66 0.02 -6.00 -8.26
CA ILE A 66 -0.26 -7.10 -9.20
C ILE A 66 0.07 -6.58 -10.60
N PRO A 67 1.00 -7.23 -11.34
CA PRO A 67 1.38 -6.77 -12.66
C PRO A 67 0.21 -6.83 -13.64
N TYR A 68 0.10 -5.81 -14.49
CA TYR A 68 -0.96 -5.65 -15.48
C TYR A 68 -0.38 -5.20 -16.82
N SER A 69 -1.00 -5.60 -17.94
CA SER A 69 -0.49 -5.31 -19.28
C SER A 69 -0.63 -3.84 -19.70
N ASP A 70 -1.67 -3.16 -19.16
CA ASP A 70 -2.07 -1.81 -19.60
C ASP A 70 -2.17 -0.82 -18.44
N PRO A 71 -1.07 -0.57 -17.68
CA PRO A 71 -1.09 0.19 -16.45
C PRO A 71 -1.15 1.70 -16.73
N LEU A 72 -2.32 2.31 -16.57
CA LEU A 72 -2.56 3.73 -16.85
C LEU A 72 -1.95 4.69 -15.82
N ALA A 73 -1.75 4.22 -14.57
CA ALA A 73 -1.28 5.04 -13.46
C ALA A 73 0.22 4.84 -13.15
N ASP A 74 0.89 3.87 -13.79
CA ASP A 74 2.27 3.52 -13.48
C ASP A 74 3.27 4.41 -14.22
N GLY A 75 4.29 4.87 -13.50
CA GLY A 75 5.46 5.49 -14.12
C GLY A 75 6.34 4.45 -14.85
N PRO A 76 7.29 4.92 -15.68
CA PRO A 76 8.06 4.05 -16.59
C PRO A 76 8.81 2.91 -15.87
N VAL A 77 9.31 3.13 -14.66
CA VAL A 77 10.05 2.10 -13.88
C VAL A 77 9.10 1.01 -13.41
N ILE A 78 7.95 1.38 -12.86
CA ILE A 78 6.93 0.43 -12.37
C ILE A 78 6.35 -0.35 -13.55
N HIS A 79 6.03 0.33 -14.66
CA HIS A 79 5.55 -0.30 -15.88
C HIS A 79 6.57 -1.32 -16.44
N ALA A 80 7.86 -0.97 -16.49
CA ALA A 80 8.90 -1.88 -16.95
C ALA A 80 9.02 -3.12 -16.05
N ALA A 81 8.95 -2.94 -14.71
CA ALA A 81 8.97 -4.03 -13.75
C ALA A 81 7.74 -4.95 -13.88
N GLY A 82 6.54 -4.38 -14.04
CA GLY A 82 5.31 -5.14 -14.28
C GLY A 82 5.37 -5.95 -15.59
N THR A 83 5.88 -5.34 -16.65
CA THR A 83 6.11 -6.04 -17.94
C THR A 83 7.11 -7.19 -17.80
N ALA A 84 8.19 -7.00 -17.03
CA ALA A 84 9.18 -8.05 -16.77
C ALA A 84 8.57 -9.18 -15.93
N ALA A 85 7.80 -8.85 -14.88
CA ALA A 85 7.09 -9.83 -14.05
C ALA A 85 6.13 -10.69 -14.88
N LEU A 86 5.33 -10.07 -15.76
CA LEU A 86 4.41 -10.80 -16.65
C LEU A 86 5.18 -11.74 -17.61
N ARG A 87 6.31 -11.29 -18.16
CA ARG A 87 7.18 -12.13 -19.00
C ARG A 87 7.82 -13.29 -18.23
N ALA A 88 8.11 -13.09 -16.95
CA ALA A 88 8.60 -14.14 -16.06
C ALA A 88 7.48 -15.10 -15.59
N GLY A 89 6.23 -14.90 -16.02
CA GLY A 89 5.11 -15.78 -15.72
C GLY A 89 4.35 -15.43 -14.45
N ALA A 90 4.46 -14.19 -13.96
CA ALA A 90 3.68 -13.76 -12.80
C ALA A 90 2.17 -13.83 -13.09
N THR A 91 1.43 -14.36 -12.11
CA THR A 91 -0.02 -14.48 -12.12
C THR A 91 -0.61 -13.85 -10.86
N ILE A 92 -1.91 -13.53 -10.89
CA ILE A 92 -2.61 -13.03 -9.69
C ILE A 92 -2.46 -14.03 -8.54
N ASP A 93 -2.66 -15.32 -8.79
CA ASP A 93 -2.57 -16.35 -7.74
C ASP A 93 -1.15 -16.49 -7.19
N GLY A 94 -0.13 -16.36 -8.04
CA GLY A 94 1.26 -16.33 -7.60
C GLY A 94 1.54 -15.12 -6.69
N VAL A 95 1.06 -13.93 -7.07
CA VAL A 95 1.22 -12.72 -6.23
C VAL A 95 0.44 -12.83 -4.92
N LEU A 96 -0.76 -13.42 -4.93
CA LEU A 96 -1.51 -13.73 -3.69
C LEU A 96 -0.72 -14.68 -2.80
N GLY A 97 -0.04 -15.68 -3.36
CA GLY A 97 0.85 -16.58 -2.61
C GLY A 97 2.05 -15.87 -1.97
N VAL A 98 2.63 -14.86 -2.63
CA VAL A 98 3.63 -13.96 -2.01
C VAL A 98 2.98 -13.17 -0.88
N GLY A 99 1.79 -12.59 -1.12
CA GLY A 99 1.02 -11.85 -0.12
C GLY A 99 0.74 -12.69 1.13
N GLU A 100 0.36 -13.96 0.97
CA GLU A 100 0.11 -14.89 2.09
C GLU A 100 1.35 -15.06 2.98
N GLN A 101 2.52 -15.20 2.38
CA GLN A 101 3.75 -15.36 3.16
C GLN A 101 4.16 -14.07 3.87
N LEU A 102 3.99 -12.92 3.22
CA LEU A 102 4.29 -11.60 3.79
C LEU A 102 3.31 -11.22 4.90
N SER A 103 2.02 -11.58 4.78
CA SER A 103 0.98 -11.26 5.76
C SER A 103 1.24 -11.85 7.15
N ARG A 104 2.08 -12.87 7.24
CA ARG A 104 2.57 -13.45 8.51
C ARG A 104 3.58 -12.55 9.24
N ARG A 105 4.07 -11.50 8.61
CA ARG A 105 5.09 -10.59 9.14
C ARG A 105 4.58 -9.18 9.35
N LEU A 106 3.78 -8.68 8.41
CA LEU A 106 3.24 -7.32 8.42
C LEU A 106 1.97 -7.26 7.55
N PRO A 107 1.12 -6.21 7.70
CA PRO A 107 -0.03 -6.02 6.83
C PRO A 107 0.37 -5.84 5.38
N VAL A 108 -0.33 -6.54 4.48
CA VAL A 108 -0.16 -6.44 3.04
C VAL A 108 -1.35 -5.72 2.44
N VAL A 109 -1.09 -4.68 1.67
CA VAL A 109 -2.09 -3.96 0.87
C VAL A 109 -1.80 -4.27 -0.60
N LEU A 110 -2.75 -4.89 -1.29
CA LEU A 110 -2.61 -5.12 -2.73
C LEU A 110 -2.87 -3.83 -3.50
N MET A 111 -2.11 -3.60 -4.58
CA MET A 111 -2.46 -2.63 -5.59
C MET A 111 -2.71 -3.34 -6.92
N CYS A 112 -3.88 -3.15 -7.52
CA CYS A 112 -4.20 -3.73 -8.81
C CYS A 112 -5.18 -2.86 -9.61
N TYR A 113 -5.19 -3.03 -10.93
CA TYR A 113 -6.12 -2.34 -11.81
C TYR A 113 -7.51 -3.00 -11.79
N VAL A 114 -8.55 -2.18 -11.96
CA VAL A 114 -9.95 -2.61 -11.80
C VAL A 114 -10.32 -3.81 -12.66
N ASN A 115 -9.77 -3.90 -13.88
CA ASN A 115 -10.03 -5.02 -14.79
C ASN A 115 -9.63 -6.38 -14.19
N LEU A 116 -8.58 -6.44 -13.36
CA LEU A 116 -8.15 -7.68 -12.71
C LEU A 116 -9.16 -8.14 -11.65
N VAL A 117 -9.79 -7.18 -10.96
CA VAL A 117 -10.85 -7.44 -9.98
C VAL A 117 -12.12 -7.92 -10.69
N LEU A 118 -12.57 -7.16 -11.71
CA LEU A 118 -13.82 -7.46 -12.43
C LEU A 118 -13.74 -8.77 -13.23
N ALA A 119 -12.57 -9.10 -13.79
CA ALA A 119 -12.38 -10.36 -14.53
C ALA A 119 -12.59 -11.62 -13.66
N ARG A 120 -12.36 -11.52 -12.34
CA ARG A 120 -12.61 -12.59 -11.37
C ARG A 120 -13.99 -12.46 -10.67
N GLY A 121 -14.62 -11.30 -10.78
CA GLY A 121 -15.73 -10.88 -9.95
C GLY A 121 -15.26 -10.32 -8.61
N ALA A 122 -15.85 -9.20 -8.18
CA ALA A 122 -15.40 -8.45 -7.00
C ALA A 122 -15.41 -9.30 -5.72
N ASP A 123 -16.49 -10.05 -5.49
CA ASP A 123 -16.61 -10.92 -4.31
C ASP A 123 -15.56 -12.04 -4.28
N ALA A 124 -15.38 -12.76 -5.39
CA ALA A 124 -14.38 -13.84 -5.47
C ALA A 124 -12.95 -13.31 -5.35
N PHE A 125 -12.66 -12.13 -5.92
CA PHE A 125 -11.35 -11.49 -5.76
C PHE A 125 -11.09 -11.12 -4.30
N ALA A 126 -12.05 -10.47 -3.63
CA ALA A 126 -11.93 -10.07 -2.23
C ALA A 126 -11.80 -11.30 -1.31
N ALA A 127 -12.58 -12.36 -1.54
CA ALA A 127 -12.47 -13.62 -0.81
C ALA A 127 -11.08 -14.25 -0.91
N ASN A 128 -10.51 -14.32 -2.15
CA ASN A 128 -9.18 -14.89 -2.37
C ASN A 128 -8.08 -14.02 -1.72
N ALA A 129 -8.20 -12.70 -1.79
CA ALA A 129 -7.28 -11.79 -1.14
C ALA A 129 -7.33 -11.93 0.39
N ALA A 130 -8.53 -12.03 0.98
CA ALA A 130 -8.70 -12.27 2.41
C ALA A 130 -8.12 -13.62 2.84
N ALA A 131 -8.35 -14.68 2.07
CA ALA A 131 -7.78 -16.00 2.33
C ALA A 131 -6.24 -15.99 2.31
N ALA A 132 -5.62 -15.13 1.48
CA ALA A 132 -4.18 -14.87 1.46
C ALA A 132 -3.70 -13.92 2.59
N GLY A 133 -4.57 -13.53 3.53
CA GLY A 133 -4.22 -12.66 4.64
C GLY A 133 -3.99 -11.19 4.25
N VAL A 134 -4.45 -10.77 3.07
CA VAL A 134 -4.37 -9.38 2.61
C VAL A 134 -5.24 -8.48 3.49
N SER A 135 -4.70 -7.35 3.92
CA SER A 135 -5.36 -6.41 4.82
C SER A 135 -6.11 -5.29 4.08
N GLY A 136 -5.68 -4.96 2.87
CA GLY A 136 -6.29 -3.87 2.09
C GLY A 136 -6.09 -4.02 0.59
N LEU A 137 -6.88 -3.25 -0.17
CA LEU A 137 -6.86 -3.19 -1.63
C LEU A 137 -6.82 -1.73 -2.08
N ILE A 138 -5.93 -1.41 -3.00
CA ILE A 138 -5.84 -0.15 -3.73
C ILE A 138 -6.16 -0.42 -5.19
N VAL A 139 -7.11 0.34 -5.78
CA VAL A 139 -7.48 0.24 -7.19
C VAL A 139 -7.36 1.64 -7.81
N PRO A 140 -6.21 1.97 -8.43
CA PRO A 140 -5.88 3.36 -8.81
C PRO A 140 -6.76 3.93 -9.93
N ASP A 141 -7.35 3.08 -10.74
CA ASP A 141 -8.24 3.43 -11.85
C ASP A 141 -9.74 3.25 -11.52
N LEU A 142 -10.10 3.09 -10.25
CA LEU A 142 -11.48 2.98 -9.79
C LEU A 142 -11.99 4.33 -9.29
N PRO A 143 -12.90 5.02 -10.02
CA PRO A 143 -13.52 6.24 -9.53
C PRO A 143 -14.36 5.98 -8.27
N PHE A 144 -14.33 6.91 -7.31
CA PHE A 144 -15.10 6.77 -6.07
C PHE A 144 -16.59 6.48 -6.30
N GLN A 145 -17.20 7.10 -7.32
CA GLN A 145 -18.60 6.92 -7.67
C GLN A 145 -18.95 5.51 -8.15
N GLU A 146 -17.96 4.81 -8.73
CA GLU A 146 -18.11 3.46 -9.28
C GLU A 146 -17.62 2.38 -8.29
N SER A 147 -17.17 2.78 -7.10
CA SER A 147 -16.51 1.85 -6.17
C SER A 147 -17.46 0.99 -5.34
N ALA A 148 -18.77 1.18 -5.42
CA ALA A 148 -19.73 0.56 -4.50
C ALA A 148 -19.60 -0.97 -4.47
N GLU A 149 -19.61 -1.64 -5.62
CA GLU A 149 -19.54 -3.10 -5.72
C GLU A 149 -18.25 -3.66 -5.09
N ILE A 150 -17.11 -3.08 -5.45
CA ILE A 150 -15.80 -3.53 -4.94
C ILE A 150 -15.66 -3.21 -3.45
N ARG A 151 -16.16 -2.04 -3.00
CA ARG A 151 -16.15 -1.68 -1.58
C ARG A 151 -16.97 -2.64 -0.75
N ASP A 152 -18.20 -2.97 -1.19
CA ASP A 152 -19.10 -3.85 -0.47
C ASP A 152 -18.53 -5.29 -0.42
N ALA A 153 -17.88 -5.75 -1.49
CA ALA A 153 -17.14 -7.01 -1.51
C ALA A 153 -15.94 -6.99 -0.54
N CYS A 154 -15.14 -5.93 -0.52
CA CYS A 154 -14.03 -5.78 0.42
C CYS A 154 -14.53 -5.79 1.88
N GLU A 155 -15.62 -5.08 2.17
CA GLU A 155 -16.21 -5.03 3.51
C GLU A 155 -16.75 -6.41 3.95
N ALA A 156 -17.42 -7.15 3.07
CA ALA A 156 -17.91 -8.50 3.34
C ALA A 156 -16.78 -9.48 3.70
N HIS A 157 -15.58 -9.28 3.17
CA HIS A 157 -14.40 -10.10 3.44
C HIS A 157 -13.40 -9.45 4.39
N ALA A 158 -13.79 -8.39 5.11
CA ALA A 158 -12.99 -7.69 6.10
C ALA A 158 -11.65 -7.11 5.58
N ILE A 159 -11.60 -6.73 4.30
CA ILE A 159 -10.48 -6.04 3.64
C ILE A 159 -10.76 -4.55 3.56
N ALA A 160 -9.76 -3.69 3.78
CA ALA A 160 -9.90 -2.25 3.59
C ALA A 160 -9.82 -1.90 2.09
N LEU A 161 -10.86 -1.34 1.48
CA LEU A 161 -10.68 -0.62 0.22
C LEU A 161 -10.09 0.76 0.54
N VAL A 162 -8.81 0.95 0.20
CA VAL A 162 -8.04 2.17 0.46
C VAL A 162 -8.26 3.15 -0.68
N PRO A 163 -8.89 4.31 -0.42
CA PRO A 163 -9.16 5.28 -1.49
C PRO A 163 -7.94 6.15 -1.78
N LEU A 164 -7.79 6.55 -3.06
CA LEU A 164 -6.81 7.52 -3.51
C LEU A 164 -7.43 8.92 -3.61
N VAL A 165 -6.66 9.91 -3.19
CA VAL A 165 -6.98 11.33 -3.36
C VAL A 165 -5.80 12.09 -3.94
N ALA A 166 -6.08 13.15 -4.67
CA ALA A 166 -5.07 14.00 -5.31
C ALA A 166 -5.21 15.47 -4.87
N PRO A 167 -4.19 16.30 -5.05
CA PRO A 167 -4.29 17.75 -4.80
C PRO A 167 -5.44 18.41 -5.53
N THR A 168 -5.84 17.87 -6.67
CA THR A 168 -6.95 18.36 -7.50
C THR A 168 -8.32 17.83 -7.07
N THR A 169 -8.40 16.88 -6.09
CA THR A 169 -9.69 16.35 -5.63
C THR A 169 -10.51 17.45 -4.95
N PRO A 170 -11.74 17.78 -5.42
CA PRO A 170 -12.58 18.82 -4.79
C PRO A 170 -12.96 18.49 -3.35
N ASP A 171 -13.14 19.48 -2.48
CA ASP A 171 -13.43 19.30 -1.05
C ASP A 171 -14.70 18.49 -0.78
N ALA A 172 -15.76 18.70 -1.54
CA ALA A 172 -16.98 17.90 -1.43
C ALA A 172 -16.73 16.39 -1.70
N ARG A 173 -15.80 16.09 -2.63
CA ARG A 173 -15.39 14.71 -2.90
C ARG A 173 -14.46 14.18 -1.82
N LEU A 174 -13.53 14.99 -1.28
CA LEU A 174 -12.71 14.62 -0.13
C LEU A 174 -13.57 14.25 1.07
N GLN A 175 -14.61 15.03 1.35
CA GLN A 175 -15.56 14.77 2.42
C GLN A 175 -16.30 13.45 2.22
N ALA A 176 -16.79 13.17 1.00
CA ALA A 176 -17.49 11.93 0.68
C ALA A 176 -16.56 10.69 0.79
N ILE A 177 -15.33 10.81 0.28
CA ILE A 177 -14.31 9.76 0.38
C ILE A 177 -13.93 9.53 1.85
N GLY A 178 -13.61 10.58 2.60
CA GLY A 178 -13.20 10.49 3.99
C GLY A 178 -14.25 9.87 4.91
N ALA A 179 -15.53 10.11 4.65
CA ALA A 179 -16.64 9.51 5.41
C ALA A 179 -16.72 7.98 5.27
N THR A 180 -16.24 7.43 4.16
CA THR A 180 -16.29 5.99 3.85
C THR A 180 -14.91 5.31 3.89
N ALA A 181 -13.84 6.08 4.07
CA ALA A 181 -12.48 5.55 4.06
C ALA A 181 -12.25 4.48 5.12
N ARG A 182 -11.50 3.45 4.76
CA ARG A 182 -11.03 2.38 5.64
C ARG A 182 -9.53 2.20 5.48
N GLY A 183 -8.87 1.71 6.50
CA GLY A 183 -7.42 1.54 6.51
C GLY A 183 -6.69 2.86 6.60
N PHE A 184 -6.46 3.52 5.48
CA PHE A 184 -5.85 4.86 5.38
C PHE A 184 -6.32 5.59 4.11
N LEU A 185 -6.09 6.90 4.03
CA LEU A 185 -6.22 7.67 2.79
C LEU A 185 -4.87 7.74 2.09
N TYR A 186 -4.82 7.32 0.84
CA TYR A 186 -3.63 7.42 0.01
C TYR A 186 -3.64 8.76 -0.75
N THR A 187 -2.76 9.65 -0.37
CA THR A 187 -2.61 10.95 -1.04
C THR A 187 -1.49 10.88 -2.07
N VAL A 188 -1.84 11.03 -3.34
CA VAL A 188 -0.82 11.20 -4.39
C VAL A 188 -0.29 12.62 -4.34
N SER A 189 1.05 12.78 -4.29
CA SER A 189 1.66 14.10 -4.37
C SER A 189 2.02 14.41 -5.82
N VAL A 190 1.56 15.53 -6.33
CA VAL A 190 2.07 16.07 -7.61
C VAL A 190 3.34 16.87 -7.29
N VAL A 191 4.41 16.16 -6.97
CA VAL A 191 5.73 16.75 -6.83
C VAL A 191 6.55 16.31 -8.03
N GLY A 192 6.55 17.15 -9.09
CA GLY A 192 7.51 17.01 -10.18
C GLY A 192 6.93 16.84 -11.57
N THR A 193 6.47 17.92 -12.14
CA THR A 193 6.82 18.39 -13.50
C THR A 193 6.62 19.89 -13.51
N THR A 194 7.69 20.64 -13.82
CA THR A 194 7.75 22.08 -14.12
C THR A 194 7.81 23.05 -12.93
N GLY A 195 9.01 23.60 -12.69
CA GLY A 195 9.24 24.95 -12.17
C GLY A 195 9.59 25.03 -10.69
N GLU A 196 10.71 25.68 -10.43
CA GLU A 196 11.14 26.22 -9.14
C GLU A 196 9.98 26.78 -8.34
N ARG A 197 9.53 26.09 -7.25
CA ARG A 197 8.79 26.71 -6.13
C ARG A 197 8.41 25.71 -5.06
N ALA A 198 8.65 26.14 -3.81
CA ALA A 198 8.37 25.53 -2.53
C ALA A 198 9.25 24.33 -2.19
N SER A 199 9.92 24.40 -1.04
CA SER A 199 10.56 23.24 -0.40
C SER A 199 9.53 22.11 -0.32
N GLY A 200 9.93 20.87 -0.59
CA GLY A 200 9.01 19.73 -0.63
C GLY A 200 8.09 19.63 0.59
N GLU A 201 8.54 20.08 1.77
CA GLU A 201 7.79 20.06 3.03
C GLU A 201 6.53 20.94 3.02
N ASP A 202 6.58 22.18 2.53
CA ASP A 202 5.42 23.07 2.48
C ASP A 202 4.34 22.56 1.51
N SER A 203 4.77 21.95 0.40
CA SER A 203 3.86 21.31 -0.54
C SER A 203 3.14 20.10 0.10
N TYR A 204 3.88 19.28 0.84
CA TYR A 204 3.31 18.16 1.57
C TYR A 204 2.34 18.64 2.64
N ARG A 205 2.71 19.65 3.44
CA ARG A 205 1.88 20.22 4.49
C ARG A 205 0.55 20.71 3.95
N THR A 206 0.57 21.47 2.86
CA THR A 206 -0.65 22.02 2.26
C THR A 206 -1.67 20.93 1.89
N ILE A 207 -1.21 19.83 1.26
CA ILE A 207 -2.12 18.73 0.88
C ILE A 207 -2.55 17.90 2.09
N LEU A 208 -1.61 17.59 3.01
CA LEU A 208 -1.89 16.78 4.19
C LEU A 208 -2.88 17.47 5.14
N ASP A 209 -2.72 18.78 5.38
CA ASP A 209 -3.65 19.57 6.19
C ASP A 209 -5.05 19.60 5.56
N ARG A 210 -5.11 19.71 4.23
CA ARG A 210 -6.38 19.72 3.50
C ARG A 210 -7.08 18.38 3.58
N VAL A 211 -6.38 17.28 3.30
CA VAL A 211 -6.93 15.92 3.32
C VAL A 211 -7.26 15.49 4.74
N GLY A 212 -6.40 15.78 5.71
CA GLY A 212 -6.58 15.43 7.12
C GLY A 212 -7.86 16.01 7.75
N ARG A 213 -8.30 17.22 7.29
CA ARG A 213 -9.58 17.79 7.76
C ARG A 213 -10.82 16.97 7.39
N HIS A 214 -10.71 16.11 6.39
CA HIS A 214 -11.80 15.28 5.87
C HIS A 214 -11.62 13.78 6.18
N SER A 215 -10.56 13.41 6.89
CA SER A 215 -10.22 12.01 7.17
C SER A 215 -10.37 11.66 8.64
N SER A 216 -10.99 10.53 8.92
CA SER A 216 -10.99 9.88 10.24
C SER A 216 -9.97 8.72 10.32
N VAL A 217 -9.31 8.39 9.21
CA VAL A 217 -8.26 7.37 9.12
C VAL A 217 -6.91 8.04 8.86
N PRO A 218 -5.78 7.35 9.11
CA PRO A 218 -4.44 7.88 8.82
C PRO A 218 -4.31 8.36 7.37
N VAL A 219 -3.50 9.39 7.14
CA VAL A 219 -3.22 9.94 5.79
C VAL A 219 -1.80 9.58 5.41
N ALA A 220 -1.66 8.75 4.37
CA ALA A 220 -0.37 8.40 3.80
C ALA A 220 -0.11 9.20 2.52
N ILE A 221 1.16 9.53 2.28
CA ILE A 221 1.58 10.23 1.07
C ILE A 221 2.55 9.36 0.27
N GLY A 222 2.31 9.28 -1.03
CA GLY A 222 3.17 8.58 -1.99
C GLY A 222 3.43 9.43 -3.23
N PHE A 223 4.19 8.88 -4.17
CA PHE A 223 4.68 9.49 -5.39
C PHE A 223 5.80 10.55 -5.20
N GLY A 224 6.93 10.30 -5.87
CA GLY A 224 8.08 11.20 -5.89
C GLY A 224 8.97 11.15 -4.66
N ILE A 225 8.63 10.37 -3.63
CA ILE A 225 9.50 10.15 -2.47
C ILE A 225 10.50 9.05 -2.80
N SER A 226 11.78 9.40 -2.74
CA SER A 226 12.89 8.52 -3.14
C SER A 226 14.11 8.57 -2.23
N THR A 227 14.17 9.54 -1.32
CA THR A 227 15.30 9.69 -0.38
C THR A 227 14.82 9.76 1.07
N PRO A 228 15.69 9.43 2.05
CA PRO A 228 15.36 9.58 3.47
C PRO A 228 14.97 11.03 3.85
N GLU A 229 15.59 12.05 3.22
CA GLU A 229 15.28 13.46 3.48
C GLU A 229 13.87 13.82 3.03
N GLN A 230 13.44 13.32 1.86
CA GLN A 230 12.08 13.52 1.36
C GLN A 230 11.06 12.80 2.24
N ALA A 231 11.36 11.56 2.67
CA ALA A 231 10.54 10.83 3.61
C ALA A 231 10.41 11.57 4.96
N ALA A 232 11.53 12.07 5.49
CA ALA A 232 11.54 12.91 6.69
C ALA A 232 10.74 14.21 6.52
N ALA A 233 10.86 14.88 5.39
CA ALA A 233 10.09 16.09 5.09
C ALA A 233 8.57 15.81 5.06
N ALA A 234 8.14 14.70 4.45
CA ALA A 234 6.75 14.28 4.46
C ALA A 234 6.23 13.96 5.88
N ALA A 235 7.04 13.27 6.69
CA ALA A 235 6.71 12.98 8.08
C ALA A 235 6.58 14.27 8.92
N ARG A 236 7.53 15.22 8.80
CA ARG A 236 7.45 16.54 9.48
C ARG A 236 6.28 17.38 9.00
N ALA A 237 5.90 17.25 7.76
CA ALA A 237 4.70 17.90 7.20
C ALA A 237 3.39 17.32 7.74
N GLY A 238 3.43 16.22 8.50
CA GLY A 238 2.26 15.63 9.15
C GLY A 238 1.73 14.35 8.51
N ALA A 239 2.45 13.76 7.54
CA ALA A 239 2.05 12.47 6.98
C ALA A 239 2.01 11.40 8.08
N ASP A 240 0.95 10.61 8.11
CA ASP A 240 0.85 9.43 8.97
C ASP A 240 1.60 8.24 8.40
N GLY A 241 1.77 8.19 7.09
CA GLY A 241 2.56 7.19 6.40
C GLY A 241 3.24 7.74 5.15
N VAL A 242 4.32 7.10 4.76
CA VAL A 242 5.11 7.43 3.57
C VAL A 242 5.24 6.19 2.70
N ILE A 243 4.83 6.31 1.43
CA ILE A 243 4.89 5.22 0.45
C ILE A 243 6.06 5.49 -0.50
N VAL A 244 6.93 4.50 -0.67
CA VAL A 244 8.10 4.58 -1.54
C VAL A 244 8.08 3.40 -2.52
N GLY A 245 8.01 3.68 -3.81
CA GLY A 245 7.93 2.65 -4.85
C GLY A 245 9.10 2.69 -5.83
N THR A 246 9.09 3.66 -6.72
CA THR A 246 10.00 3.74 -7.88
C THR A 246 11.47 3.52 -7.52
N ARG A 247 11.94 4.06 -6.40
CA ARG A 247 13.32 3.92 -5.94
C ARG A 247 13.66 2.47 -5.58
N LEU A 248 12.74 1.78 -4.89
CA LEU A 248 12.91 0.40 -4.45
C LEU A 248 12.84 -0.57 -5.64
N VAL A 249 11.87 -0.37 -6.52
CA VAL A 249 11.73 -1.19 -7.74
C VAL A 249 12.95 -1.02 -8.66
N ARG A 250 13.49 0.20 -8.77
CA ARG A 250 14.74 0.44 -9.52
C ARG A 250 15.92 -0.29 -8.86
N ALA A 251 16.08 -0.22 -7.55
CA ALA A 251 17.15 -0.92 -6.85
C ALA A 251 17.04 -2.44 -7.04
N ALA A 252 15.82 -2.99 -7.00
CA ALA A 252 15.60 -4.41 -7.30
C ALA A 252 15.97 -4.79 -8.74
N ALA A 253 15.84 -3.85 -9.70
CA ALA A 253 16.20 -4.09 -11.09
C ALA A 253 17.71 -4.03 -11.37
N GLU A 254 18.45 -3.23 -10.61
CA GLU A 254 19.85 -2.89 -10.87
C GLU A 254 20.85 -3.70 -10.02
N ALA A 255 20.40 -4.29 -8.90
CA ALA A 255 21.28 -4.97 -7.96
C ALA A 255 21.51 -6.44 -8.33
N GLU A 256 22.71 -6.97 -8.04
CA GLU A 256 23.00 -8.41 -8.10
C GLU A 256 22.23 -9.19 -7.01
N ASP A 257 22.06 -8.58 -5.83
CA ASP A 257 21.22 -9.07 -4.74
C ASP A 257 20.08 -8.08 -4.48
N PRO A 258 18.91 -8.25 -5.14
CA PRO A 258 17.78 -7.35 -5.01
C PRO A 258 17.25 -7.23 -3.57
N ALA A 259 17.22 -8.34 -2.82
CA ALA A 259 16.68 -8.35 -1.46
C ALA A 259 17.57 -7.57 -0.50
N ALA A 260 18.88 -7.75 -0.57
CA ALA A 260 19.84 -6.99 0.25
C ALA A 260 19.79 -5.50 -0.09
N ALA A 261 19.78 -5.13 -1.38
CA ALA A 261 19.77 -3.73 -1.82
C ALA A 261 18.48 -3.01 -1.39
N VAL A 262 17.32 -3.65 -1.57
CA VAL A 262 16.04 -3.06 -1.16
C VAL A 262 15.94 -2.99 0.36
N GLY A 263 16.35 -4.05 1.08
CA GLY A 263 16.37 -4.06 2.54
C GLY A 263 17.21 -2.92 3.12
N GLN A 264 18.40 -2.66 2.58
CA GLN A 264 19.23 -1.55 3.00
C GLN A 264 18.53 -0.19 2.79
N LEU A 265 17.94 0.04 1.62
CA LEU A 265 17.21 1.28 1.34
C LEU A 265 16.03 1.48 2.27
N VAL A 266 15.30 0.40 2.59
CA VAL A 266 14.18 0.45 3.54
C VAL A 266 14.67 0.82 4.94
N ALA A 267 15.82 0.27 5.39
CA ALA A 267 16.40 0.64 6.67
C ALA A 267 16.83 2.12 6.72
N GLU A 268 17.43 2.64 5.64
CA GLU A 268 17.81 4.06 5.51
C GLU A 268 16.55 4.96 5.57
N LEU A 269 15.50 4.61 4.83
CA LEU A 269 14.23 5.33 4.82
C LEU A 269 13.56 5.32 6.20
N ALA A 270 13.52 4.16 6.86
CA ALA A 270 12.93 4.02 8.20
C ALA A 270 13.64 4.90 9.23
N GLY A 271 14.97 5.00 9.14
CA GLY A 271 15.77 5.89 9.99
C GLY A 271 15.45 7.37 9.82
N GLY A 272 14.97 7.78 8.63
CA GLY A 272 14.60 9.17 8.33
C GLY A 272 13.19 9.58 8.78
N LEU A 273 12.32 8.66 9.20
CA LEU A 273 10.90 8.93 9.44
C LEU A 273 10.55 9.41 10.86
N ILE A 274 11.51 9.68 11.70
CA ILE A 274 11.29 10.23 13.05
C ILE A 274 10.73 11.66 12.90
N ARG A 275 9.59 11.94 13.56
CA ARG A 275 8.93 13.26 13.59
C ARG A 275 9.68 14.25 14.47
#